data_8f9568b124e01a53d7dd5fab00e6f9a9
#
_entry.id   8f9568b124e01a53d7dd5fab00e6f9a9
#
_cell.length_a   1.000
_cell.length_b   1.000
_cell.length_c   1.000
_cell.angle_alpha   90.00
_cell.angle_beta   90.00
_cell.angle_gamma   90.00
#
_symmetry.space_group_name_H-M   'P 1'
#
loop_
_entity.id
_entity.type
_entity.pdbx_description
1 polymer ?
#
loop_
_entity_poly.entity_id
_entity_poly.type
_entity_poly.pdbx_seq_one_letter_code
_entity_poly.pdbx_strand_id
1 'polypeptide(L)'
;MSEYREQYLIAKDNDIEPPPIPDYAGECFLKIAEKLSHRPNFINYAFREEMVSDGIENCVMYANNFNPEKSQNPFAYFTQIIYYAFLRRIEKEKKQLYIKYKTMNEFDSLEENSDTSSMESEDFISTGASPLTSDKRATIYDFIYAFEEKKRKKKKPKETVDTKLAKLSPLTTYLNEELPA
;
A
#
# COMPACT_ATOMS: atom_id res chain seq x y z
N MET A 1 -26.28 -11.85 2.88
CA MET A 1 -25.26 -12.00 1.80
C MET A 1 -25.55 -13.15 0.85
N SER A 2 -26.06 -14.29 1.29
CA SER A 2 -26.42 -15.41 0.40
C SER A 2 -27.55 -15.05 -0.58
N GLU A 3 -28.65 -14.51 -0.07
CA GLU A 3 -29.77 -14.03 -0.89
C GLU A 3 -29.37 -12.95 -1.90
N TYR A 4 -28.55 -11.99 -1.47
CA TYR A 4 -28.02 -10.95 -2.35
C TYR A 4 -27.21 -11.53 -3.51
N ARG A 5 -26.34 -12.51 -3.21
CA ARG A 5 -25.54 -13.18 -4.24
C ARG A 5 -26.41 -13.94 -5.24
N GLU A 6 -27.43 -14.62 -4.75
CA GLU A 6 -28.35 -15.37 -5.61
C GLU A 6 -29.08 -14.42 -6.57
N GLN A 7 -29.62 -13.31 -6.06
CA GLN A 7 -30.24 -12.26 -6.88
C GLN A 7 -29.25 -11.64 -7.86
N TYR A 8 -28.00 -11.43 -7.45
CA TYR A 8 -26.95 -10.90 -8.32
C TYR A 8 -26.63 -11.87 -9.48
N LEU A 9 -26.54 -13.17 -9.21
CA LEU A 9 -26.31 -14.17 -10.25
C LEU A 9 -27.46 -14.26 -11.24
N ILE A 10 -28.69 -14.22 -10.75
CA ILE A 10 -29.91 -14.20 -11.60
C ILE A 10 -29.92 -12.95 -12.49
N ALA A 11 -29.58 -11.79 -11.92
CA ALA A 11 -29.53 -10.54 -12.67
C ALA A 11 -28.46 -10.58 -13.75
N LYS A 12 -27.31 -11.13 -13.43
CA LYS A 12 -26.17 -11.29 -14.36
C LYS A 12 -26.48 -12.25 -15.51
N ASP A 13 -27.15 -13.36 -15.22
CA ASP A 13 -27.50 -14.36 -16.24
C ASP A 13 -28.59 -13.85 -17.20
N ASN A 14 -29.43 -12.93 -16.75
CA ASN A 14 -30.50 -12.32 -17.56
C ASN A 14 -30.08 -10.95 -18.16
N ASP A 15 -28.85 -10.51 -18.00
CA ASP A 15 -28.33 -9.22 -18.46
C ASP A 15 -29.15 -8.00 -17.91
N ILE A 16 -29.61 -8.14 -16.66
CA ILE A 16 -30.37 -7.13 -15.93
C ILE A 16 -29.43 -6.40 -14.96
N GLU A 17 -29.77 -5.15 -14.64
CA GLU A 17 -29.02 -4.37 -13.65
C GLU A 17 -28.95 -5.10 -12.30
N PRO A 18 -27.73 -5.23 -11.70
CA PRO A 18 -27.55 -5.93 -10.45
C PRO A 18 -28.30 -5.24 -9.29
N PRO A 19 -28.85 -6.00 -8.34
CA PRO A 19 -29.56 -5.41 -7.20
C PRO A 19 -28.59 -4.57 -6.34
N PRO A 20 -29.08 -3.49 -5.71
CA PRO A 20 -28.29 -2.70 -4.78
C PRO A 20 -27.86 -3.54 -3.57
N ILE A 21 -26.70 -3.21 -3.01
CA ILE A 21 -26.24 -3.86 -1.78
C ILE A 21 -27.22 -3.51 -0.64
N PRO A 22 -27.62 -4.50 0.19
CA PRO A 22 -28.52 -4.23 1.32
C PRO A 22 -27.93 -3.20 2.28
N ASP A 23 -28.71 -2.24 2.75
CA ASP A 23 -28.29 -1.18 3.68
C ASP A 23 -27.62 -1.74 4.93
N TYR A 24 -28.16 -2.84 5.46
CA TYR A 24 -27.56 -3.54 6.60
C TYR A 24 -26.11 -3.99 6.33
N ALA A 25 -25.79 -4.43 5.11
CA ALA A 25 -24.41 -4.80 4.76
C ALA A 25 -23.52 -3.57 4.69
N GLY A 26 -24.00 -2.46 4.16
CA GLY A 26 -23.30 -1.16 4.17
C GLY A 26 -22.97 -0.69 5.59
N GLU A 27 -23.95 -0.74 6.50
CA GLU A 27 -23.70 -0.44 7.93
C GLU A 27 -22.67 -1.36 8.57
N CYS A 28 -22.68 -2.65 8.23
CA CYS A 28 -21.69 -3.59 8.71
C CYS A 28 -20.29 -3.23 8.21
N PHE A 29 -20.13 -2.87 6.94
CA PHE A 29 -18.84 -2.45 6.38
C PHE A 29 -18.32 -1.21 7.09
N LEU A 30 -19.16 -0.21 7.31
CA LEU A 30 -18.81 1.00 8.06
C LEU A 30 -18.32 0.66 9.48
N LYS A 31 -19.11 -0.10 10.24
CA LYS A 31 -18.77 -0.49 11.62
C LYS A 31 -17.46 -1.29 11.70
N ILE A 32 -17.19 -2.17 10.72
CA ILE A 32 -15.94 -2.93 10.65
C ILE A 32 -14.76 -1.99 10.36
N ALA A 33 -14.90 -1.10 9.38
CA ALA A 33 -13.86 -0.17 8.97
C ALA A 33 -13.50 0.80 10.10
N GLU A 34 -14.50 1.40 10.75
CA GLU A 34 -14.30 2.27 11.90
C GLU A 34 -13.58 1.57 13.05
N LYS A 35 -14.04 0.39 13.48
CA LYS A 35 -13.41 -0.38 14.56
C LYS A 35 -11.98 -0.79 14.20
N LEU A 36 -11.72 -1.16 12.94
CA LEU A 36 -10.40 -1.52 12.47
C LEU A 36 -9.46 -0.31 12.46
N SER A 37 -9.96 0.88 12.08
CA SER A 37 -9.17 2.12 12.02
C SER A 37 -8.67 2.58 13.41
N HIS A 38 -9.36 2.20 14.48
CA HIS A 38 -8.96 2.51 15.86
C HIS A 38 -7.94 1.54 16.45
N ARG A 39 -7.52 0.52 15.72
CA ARG A 39 -6.45 -0.37 16.19
C ARG A 39 -5.10 0.36 16.25
N PRO A 40 -4.19 -0.02 17.17
CA PRO A 40 -2.87 0.63 17.31
C PRO A 40 -2.08 0.76 16.01
N ASN A 41 -2.25 -0.19 15.08
CA ASN A 41 -1.57 -0.18 13.79
C ASN A 41 -2.06 0.91 12.84
N PHE A 42 -3.25 1.49 13.07
CA PHE A 42 -3.90 2.42 12.14
C PHE A 42 -4.27 3.76 12.77
N ILE A 43 -4.42 3.84 14.10
CA ILE A 43 -4.95 5.01 14.81
C ILE A 43 -4.12 6.28 14.61
N ASN A 44 -2.81 6.15 14.41
CA ASN A 44 -1.89 7.28 14.35
C ASN A 44 -1.75 7.90 12.94
N TYR A 45 -2.49 7.42 11.95
CA TYR A 45 -2.45 8.00 10.62
C TYR A 45 -3.38 9.20 10.50
N ALA A 46 -2.88 10.34 9.98
CA ALA A 46 -3.66 11.56 9.77
C ALA A 46 -4.80 11.36 8.75
N PHE A 47 -4.61 10.45 7.81
CA PHE A 47 -5.57 10.08 6.74
C PHE A 47 -6.45 8.87 7.11
N ARG A 48 -6.83 8.76 8.38
CA ARG A 48 -7.65 7.63 8.87
C ARG A 48 -9.04 7.60 8.25
N GLU A 49 -9.66 8.76 8.03
CA GLU A 49 -10.99 8.87 7.42
C GLU A 49 -10.98 8.38 5.97
N GLU A 50 -9.94 8.74 5.21
CA GLU A 50 -9.76 8.25 3.86
C GLU A 50 -9.49 6.74 3.83
N MET A 51 -8.79 6.19 4.83
CA MET A 51 -8.62 4.74 4.96
C MET A 51 -9.97 4.03 5.15
N VAL A 52 -10.86 4.59 5.98
CA VAL A 52 -12.21 4.06 6.21
C VAL A 52 -13.02 4.10 4.91
N SER A 53 -13.00 5.23 4.20
CA SER A 53 -13.69 5.40 2.92
C SER A 53 -13.19 4.42 1.86
N ASP A 54 -11.88 4.27 1.70
CA ASP A 54 -11.26 3.30 0.78
C ASP A 54 -11.65 1.86 1.17
N GLY A 55 -11.78 1.57 2.46
CA GLY A 55 -12.19 0.27 2.99
C GLY A 55 -13.62 -0.08 2.60
N ILE A 56 -14.55 0.86 2.78
CA ILE A 56 -15.96 0.70 2.43
C ILE A 56 -16.13 0.56 0.91
N GLU A 57 -15.49 1.44 0.13
CA GLU A 57 -15.50 1.38 -1.33
C GLU A 57 -15.08 -0.01 -1.84
N ASN A 58 -13.98 -0.55 -1.31
CA ASN A 58 -13.52 -1.88 -1.68
C ASN A 58 -14.51 -2.99 -1.26
N CYS A 59 -15.19 -2.86 -0.11
CA CYS A 59 -16.22 -3.82 0.28
C CYS A 59 -17.39 -3.82 -0.69
N VAL A 60 -17.84 -2.64 -1.12
CA VAL A 60 -18.91 -2.48 -2.11
C VAL A 60 -18.50 -3.10 -3.44
N MET A 61 -17.30 -2.78 -3.95
CA MET A 61 -16.78 -3.33 -5.21
C MET A 61 -16.66 -4.85 -5.20
N TYR A 62 -16.29 -5.44 -4.08
CA TYR A 62 -16.02 -6.88 -3.96
C TYR A 62 -17.15 -7.66 -3.26
N ALA A 63 -18.28 -7.02 -2.94
CA ALA A 63 -19.42 -7.69 -2.32
C ALA A 63 -19.92 -8.88 -3.12
N ASN A 64 -19.96 -8.74 -4.44
CA ASN A 64 -20.41 -9.75 -5.39
C ASN A 64 -19.49 -10.99 -5.47
N ASN A 65 -18.24 -10.83 -5.07
CA ASN A 65 -17.24 -11.91 -5.10
C ASN A 65 -17.32 -12.84 -3.88
N PHE A 66 -18.10 -12.46 -2.85
CA PHE A 66 -18.28 -13.31 -1.69
C PHE A 66 -19.01 -14.59 -2.07
N ASN A 67 -18.40 -15.76 -1.81
CA ASN A 67 -19.01 -17.05 -2.05
C ASN A 67 -19.35 -17.74 -0.71
N PRO A 68 -20.65 -17.87 -0.37
CA PRO A 68 -21.07 -18.51 0.87
C PRO A 68 -20.76 -20.03 0.92
N GLU A 69 -20.58 -20.68 -0.22
CA GLU A 69 -20.20 -22.09 -0.26
C GLU A 69 -18.73 -22.30 0.15
N LYS A 70 -17.85 -21.32 -0.19
CA LYS A 70 -16.42 -21.37 0.12
C LYS A 70 -16.10 -20.84 1.52
N SER A 71 -16.89 -19.88 2.00
CA SER A 71 -16.67 -19.24 3.29
C SER A 71 -17.99 -18.95 3.98
N GLN A 72 -18.19 -19.52 5.15
CA GLN A 72 -19.39 -19.30 5.96
C GLN A 72 -19.31 -17.99 6.77
N ASN A 73 -18.15 -17.32 6.80
CA ASN A 73 -17.94 -16.12 7.61
C ASN A 73 -17.73 -14.87 6.74
N PRO A 74 -18.81 -14.15 6.39
CA PRO A 74 -18.72 -12.91 5.64
C PRO A 74 -17.94 -11.81 6.41
N PHE A 75 -18.05 -11.78 7.73
CA PHE A 75 -17.35 -10.80 8.56
C PHE A 75 -15.83 -10.91 8.39
N ALA A 76 -15.28 -12.10 8.43
CA ALA A 76 -13.83 -12.32 8.22
C ALA A 76 -13.39 -11.90 6.82
N TYR A 77 -14.20 -12.24 5.80
CA TYR A 77 -13.93 -11.88 4.42
C TYR A 77 -13.85 -10.36 4.21
N PHE A 78 -14.87 -9.62 4.67
CA PHE A 78 -14.89 -8.15 4.52
C PHE A 78 -13.86 -7.46 5.41
N THR A 79 -13.60 -7.97 6.61
CA THR A 79 -12.51 -7.47 7.46
C THR A 79 -11.15 -7.56 6.75
N GLN A 80 -10.89 -8.63 6.03
CA GLN A 80 -9.67 -8.81 5.26
C GLN A 80 -9.57 -7.82 4.09
N ILE A 81 -10.67 -7.58 3.38
CA ILE A 81 -10.73 -6.57 2.30
C ILE A 81 -10.38 -5.19 2.84
N ILE A 82 -11.01 -4.77 3.93
CA ILE A 82 -10.77 -3.48 4.58
C ILE A 82 -9.31 -3.36 5.04
N TYR A 83 -8.80 -4.41 5.66
CA TYR A 83 -7.39 -4.44 6.11
C TYR A 83 -6.42 -4.20 4.96
N TYR A 84 -6.61 -4.86 3.83
CA TYR A 84 -5.76 -4.66 2.66
C TYR A 84 -5.99 -3.30 1.98
N ALA A 85 -7.20 -2.74 2.03
CA ALA A 85 -7.46 -1.39 1.57
C ALA A 85 -6.65 -0.37 2.40
N PHE A 86 -6.63 -0.50 3.71
CA PHE A 86 -5.84 0.32 4.62
C PHE A 86 -4.34 0.24 4.30
N LEU A 87 -3.81 -0.95 4.09
CA LEU A 87 -2.40 -1.11 3.74
C LEU A 87 -2.06 -0.44 2.40
N ARG A 88 -2.94 -0.57 1.39
CA ARG A 88 -2.75 0.09 0.09
C ARG A 88 -2.77 1.61 0.23
N ARG A 89 -3.68 2.17 1.04
CA ARG A 89 -3.72 3.62 1.31
C ARG A 89 -2.44 4.09 1.97
N ILE A 90 -1.95 3.40 2.99
CA ILE A 90 -0.68 3.72 3.65
C ILE A 90 0.49 3.69 2.65
N GLU A 91 0.56 2.70 1.78
CA GLU A 91 1.60 2.64 0.75
C GLU A 91 1.50 3.79 -0.27
N LYS A 92 0.27 4.18 -0.66
CA LYS A 92 0.00 5.31 -1.55
C LYS A 92 0.47 6.63 -0.92
N GLU A 93 0.10 6.89 0.33
CA GLU A 93 0.50 8.10 1.05
C GLU A 93 2.03 8.18 1.25
N LYS A 94 2.65 7.07 1.64
CA LYS A 94 4.12 7.01 1.75
C LYS A 94 4.80 7.27 0.40
N LYS A 95 4.24 6.80 -0.70
CA LYS A 95 4.77 7.07 -2.04
C LYS A 95 4.64 8.54 -2.42
N GLN A 96 3.50 9.16 -2.11
CA GLN A 96 3.29 10.59 -2.37
C GLN A 96 4.26 11.45 -1.55
N LEU A 97 4.42 11.12 -0.27
CA LEU A 97 5.38 11.78 0.59
C LEU A 97 6.82 11.65 0.08
N TYR A 98 7.21 10.46 -0.39
CA TYR A 98 8.50 10.24 -1.02
C TYR A 98 8.71 11.12 -2.25
N ILE A 99 7.71 11.22 -3.14
CA ILE A 99 7.79 12.07 -4.33
C ILE A 99 7.97 13.53 -3.91
N LYS A 100 7.14 14.01 -2.97
CA LYS A 100 7.21 15.37 -2.44
C LYS A 100 8.61 15.70 -1.90
N TYR A 101 9.15 14.84 -1.06
CA TYR A 101 10.45 15.07 -0.44
C TYR A 101 11.60 15.01 -1.46
N LYS A 102 11.52 14.11 -2.42
CA LYS A 102 12.52 14.00 -3.47
C LYS A 102 12.53 15.25 -4.35
N THR A 103 11.35 15.75 -4.75
CA THR A 103 11.25 16.98 -5.53
C THR A 103 11.78 18.19 -4.75
N MET A 104 11.45 18.32 -3.46
CA MET A 104 12.00 19.39 -2.61
C MET A 104 13.54 19.35 -2.57
N ASN A 105 14.10 18.16 -2.41
CA ASN A 105 15.56 18.00 -2.36
C ASN A 105 16.25 18.33 -3.69
N GLU A 106 15.60 18.03 -4.82
CA GLU A 106 16.09 18.40 -6.14
C GLU A 106 16.06 19.92 -6.34
N PHE A 107 15.01 20.60 -5.88
CA PHE A 107 14.92 22.08 -5.89
C PHE A 107 16.02 22.72 -5.05
N ASP A 108 16.20 22.30 -3.79
CA ASP A 108 17.24 22.82 -2.91
C ASP A 108 18.63 22.69 -3.54
N SER A 109 18.89 21.58 -4.23
CA SER A 109 20.19 21.33 -4.92
C SER A 109 20.40 22.22 -6.14
N LEU A 110 19.30 22.65 -6.82
CA LEU A 110 19.38 23.55 -7.95
C LEU A 110 19.64 24.99 -7.50
N GLU A 111 19.05 25.42 -6.39
CA GLU A 111 19.29 26.76 -5.81
C GLU A 111 20.72 26.91 -5.30
N GLU A 112 21.28 25.88 -4.65
CA GLU A 112 22.70 25.89 -4.20
C GLU A 112 23.70 25.95 -5.36
N ASN A 113 23.37 25.43 -6.54
CA ASN A 113 24.23 25.44 -7.71
C ASN A 113 23.99 26.62 -8.67
N SER A 114 22.98 27.43 -8.40
CA SER A 114 22.67 28.62 -9.19
C SER A 114 23.44 29.79 -8.62
N ASP A 115 24.55 30.12 -9.28
CA ASP A 115 25.39 31.33 -9.02
C ASP A 115 24.65 32.64 -9.42
N THR A 116 23.32 32.65 -9.36
CA THR A 116 22.48 33.80 -9.68
C THR A 116 22.31 34.71 -8.46
N SER A 117 23.37 35.45 -8.16
CA SER A 117 23.30 36.65 -7.30
C SER A 117 22.62 37.84 -7.99
N SER A 118 21.61 37.65 -8.81
CA SER A 118 20.90 38.76 -9.41
C SER A 118 19.56 38.35 -10.03
N MET A 119 18.58 38.04 -9.18
CA MET A 119 17.19 38.27 -9.48
C MET A 119 16.42 38.40 -8.16
N GLU A 120 16.33 39.62 -7.67
CA GLU A 120 15.35 40.05 -6.67
C GLU A 120 13.95 39.90 -7.28
N SER A 121 13.39 38.72 -7.23
CA SER A 121 11.97 38.51 -7.44
C SER A 121 11.30 38.41 -6.07
N GLU A 122 10.93 39.56 -5.52
CA GLU A 122 10.17 39.74 -4.27
C GLU A 122 8.82 38.99 -4.27
N ASP A 123 8.38 38.42 -5.40
CA ASP A 123 7.07 37.80 -5.56
C ASP A 123 7.00 36.32 -5.15
N PHE A 124 8.13 35.64 -4.93
CA PHE A 124 8.13 34.22 -4.58
C PHE A 124 8.13 33.93 -3.08
N ILE A 125 8.35 34.95 -2.24
CA ILE A 125 8.41 34.83 -0.76
C ILE A 125 7.00 34.70 -0.13
N SER A 126 5.93 34.85 -0.91
CA SER A 126 4.54 34.78 -0.39
C SER A 126 4.02 33.38 -0.09
N THR A 127 4.77 32.31 -0.37
CA THR A 127 4.32 30.94 -0.11
C THR A 127 4.90 30.35 1.17
N GLY A 128 5.09 31.13 2.24
CA GLY A 128 5.25 30.67 3.62
C GLY A 128 6.19 29.48 3.90
N ALA A 129 7.09 29.17 2.98
CA ALA A 129 8.08 28.12 3.15
C ALA A 129 9.24 28.66 4.00
N SER A 130 9.08 28.55 5.32
CA SER A 130 10.20 28.74 6.24
C SER A 130 11.36 27.80 5.83
N PRO A 131 12.61 28.33 5.77
CA PRO A 131 13.75 27.51 5.39
C PRO A 131 13.82 26.25 6.27
N LEU A 132 13.97 25.10 5.63
CA LEU A 132 14.02 23.80 6.34
C LEU A 132 15.19 23.84 7.32
N THR A 133 14.89 23.64 8.60
CA THR A 133 15.96 23.47 9.61
C THR A 133 16.78 22.22 9.30
N SER A 134 18.08 22.22 9.67
CA SER A 134 18.99 21.11 9.46
C SER A 134 18.43 19.76 9.92
N ASP A 135 17.74 19.74 11.07
CA ASP A 135 17.13 18.52 11.63
C ASP A 135 15.98 17.97 10.75
N LYS A 136 15.18 18.88 10.17
CA LYS A 136 14.11 18.46 9.24
C LYS A 136 14.68 17.91 7.93
N ARG A 137 15.78 18.49 7.43
CA ARG A 137 16.48 17.97 6.24
C ARG A 137 17.02 16.56 6.51
N ALA A 138 17.69 16.32 7.64
CA ALA A 138 18.17 15.00 8.01
C ALA A 138 17.04 13.95 8.04
N THR A 139 15.89 14.28 8.67
CA THR A 139 14.73 13.40 8.72
C THR A 139 14.18 13.07 7.33
N ILE A 140 14.17 14.04 6.41
CA ILE A 140 13.75 13.86 5.02
C ILE A 140 14.69 12.91 4.29
N TYR A 141 16.00 13.08 4.42
CA TYR A 141 17.00 12.20 3.81
C TYR A 141 16.88 10.77 4.32
N ASP A 142 16.72 10.58 5.63
CA ASP A 142 16.52 9.26 6.23
C ASP A 142 15.26 8.57 5.69
N PHE A 143 14.18 9.32 5.52
CA PHE A 143 12.94 8.79 4.95
C PHE A 143 13.12 8.36 3.48
N ILE A 144 13.75 9.22 2.66
CA ILE A 144 14.04 8.92 1.24
C ILE A 144 14.87 7.65 1.13
N TYR A 145 15.98 7.59 1.88
CA TYR A 145 16.87 6.44 1.89
C TYR A 145 16.16 5.14 2.30
N ALA A 146 15.41 5.17 3.39
CA ALA A 146 14.66 4.01 3.88
C ALA A 146 13.61 3.53 2.87
N PHE A 147 12.94 4.46 2.17
CA PHE A 147 11.95 4.12 1.15
C PHE A 147 12.60 3.47 -0.08
N GLU A 148 13.73 4.01 -0.56
CA GLU A 148 14.48 3.46 -1.70
C GLU A 148 15.08 2.09 -1.38
N GLU A 149 15.61 1.92 -0.18
CA GLU A 149 16.15 0.64 0.27
C GLU A 149 15.07 -0.46 0.33
N LYS A 150 13.88 -0.10 0.84
CA LYS A 150 12.73 -1.02 0.85
C LYS A 150 12.30 -1.40 -0.56
N LYS A 151 12.32 -0.44 -1.51
CA LYS A 151 12.00 -0.69 -2.93
C LYS A 151 13.05 -1.59 -3.58
N ARG A 152 14.34 -1.40 -3.26
CA ARG A 152 15.46 -2.25 -3.74
C ARG A 152 15.33 -3.68 -3.23
N LYS A 153 14.99 -3.86 -1.94
CA LYS A 153 14.78 -5.19 -1.34
C LYS A 153 13.59 -5.93 -1.97
N LYS A 154 12.49 -5.21 -2.29
CA LYS A 154 11.32 -5.78 -2.99
C LYS A 154 11.65 -6.20 -4.43
N LYS A 155 12.59 -5.55 -5.11
CA LYS A 155 12.98 -5.86 -6.50
C LYS A 155 13.98 -7.03 -6.63
N LYS A 156 14.66 -7.43 -5.55
CA LYS A 156 15.51 -8.62 -5.58
C LYS A 156 14.61 -9.85 -5.81
N PRO A 157 14.86 -10.68 -6.85
CA PRO A 157 14.10 -11.89 -7.05
C PRO A 157 14.21 -12.74 -5.77
N LYS A 158 13.08 -13.27 -5.32
CA LYS A 158 13.10 -14.26 -4.24
C LYS A 158 13.88 -15.46 -4.78
N GLU A 159 14.96 -15.81 -4.12
CA GLU A 159 15.73 -17.01 -4.45
C GLU A 159 14.79 -18.21 -4.39
N THR A 160 14.46 -18.78 -5.55
CA THR A 160 13.64 -19.97 -5.64
C THR A 160 14.41 -21.15 -5.06
N VAL A 161 13.71 -22.17 -4.60
CA VAL A 161 14.31 -23.40 -4.04
C VAL A 161 15.30 -23.99 -5.04
N ASP A 162 15.01 -23.91 -6.34
CA ASP A 162 15.87 -24.38 -7.43
C ASP A 162 17.20 -23.62 -7.51
N THR A 163 17.19 -22.29 -7.24
CA THR A 163 18.43 -21.48 -7.23
C THR A 163 19.28 -21.79 -6.00
N LYS A 164 18.68 -22.19 -4.89
CA LYS A 164 19.39 -22.66 -3.70
C LYS A 164 19.99 -24.06 -3.90
N LEU A 165 19.26 -24.95 -4.56
CA LEU A 165 19.76 -26.28 -4.93
C LEU A 165 20.92 -26.19 -5.91
N ALA A 166 20.84 -25.31 -6.93
CA ALA A 166 21.92 -25.09 -7.89
C ALA A 166 23.23 -24.57 -7.24
N LYS A 167 23.12 -23.82 -6.13
CA LYS A 167 24.30 -23.36 -5.36
C LYS A 167 24.88 -24.46 -4.46
N LEU A 168 24.12 -25.50 -4.14
CA LEU A 168 24.57 -26.67 -3.36
C LEU A 168 25.16 -27.76 -4.23
N SER A 169 24.94 -27.70 -5.57
CA SER A 169 25.44 -28.70 -6.51
C SER A 169 26.95 -28.87 -6.60
N PRO A 170 27.82 -27.85 -6.31
CA PRO A 170 29.27 -28.06 -6.25
C PRO A 170 29.70 -28.99 -5.13
N LEU A 171 28.94 -29.07 -4.03
CA LEU A 171 29.28 -29.92 -2.87
C LEU A 171 29.00 -31.42 -3.11
N THR A 172 28.03 -31.73 -3.99
CA THR A 172 27.72 -33.13 -4.34
C THR A 172 28.73 -33.74 -5.31
N THR A 173 29.43 -32.91 -6.08
CA THR A 173 30.51 -33.38 -6.97
C THR A 173 31.74 -33.82 -6.17
N TYR A 174 32.05 -33.18 -5.06
CA TYR A 174 33.17 -33.55 -4.18
C TYR A 174 32.93 -34.83 -3.37
N LEU A 175 31.67 -35.16 -3.08
CA LEU A 175 31.33 -36.37 -2.31
C LEU A 175 31.34 -37.68 -3.14
N ASN A 176 31.32 -37.59 -4.46
CA ASN A 176 31.35 -38.74 -5.36
C ASN A 176 32.75 -39.11 -5.84
N GLU A 177 33.79 -38.30 -5.55
CA GLU A 177 35.17 -38.54 -5.99
C GLU A 177 36.05 -39.30 -4.95
N GLU A 178 35.57 -39.60 -3.74
CA GLU A 178 36.36 -40.27 -2.69
C GLU A 178 35.81 -41.65 -2.31
N LEU A 179 35.55 -42.53 -3.30
CA LEU A 179 35.42 -43.96 -3.04
C LEU A 179 36.31 -44.73 -4.02
N PRO A 180 37.60 -45.03 -3.66
CA PRO A 180 38.41 -46.02 -4.37
C PRO A 180 37.84 -47.43 -4.05
N ALA A 181 37.82 -48.25 -5.08
CA ALA A 181 37.43 -49.69 -5.05
C ALA A 181 38.34 -50.52 -4.18
#